data_3a13e67020993e0faee4969d8067d81d
#
_entry.id   3a13e67020993e0faee4969d8067d81d
#
_cell.length_a   1.000
_cell.length_b   1.000
_cell.length_c   1.000
_cell.angle_alpha   90.00
_cell.angle_beta   90.00
_cell.angle_gamma   90.00
#
_symmetry.space_group_name_H-M   'P 1'
#
loop_
_entity.id
_entity.type
_entity.pdbx_description
1 polymer ?
#
loop_
_entity_poly.entity_id
_entity_poly.type
_entity_poly.pdbx_seq_one_letter_code
_entity_poly.pdbx_strand_id
1 'polypeptide(L)'
;MIIFQILSIFNIAFSILFMLLYSYQVFYIVVSLVKKPVKYKESARTHRYAFLISARNEEGVIGQLCDSIRAQDYPSELMDIYVVADNCTDNTATVAAEHGAIVTQRFDKEKIGKGYALDYLLHFIDGSVGYDNYDAYIVVDADNLLEPDYLTEMDKCFSEGNRLIVGYRNSKNYGDNWISAGYSLWFLRASRQLNNPRTILGTSCEINGTGFLMHKDIVKRQDGWIHHLLIEDIEFTVDNVLRGEKVVYCHDAMFYDEQPTSFKQSWWQRQRWCRGYLQILGGYSGKLIKSFLTGKGFSNYDMLMAIAPAFFLTVFAMFVNALALVVVPFVDVSCFVPTLISVLVTLVSACVLFFFVGLVTLITEWKNIRGVRTARKLWSAVTFPLFMATYVPIAASALFKKVEWKQIEHHAVADTGELISNAKQTHDNAEDESPKDQFAMK
;
A
#
# COMPACT_ATOMS: atom_id res chain seq x y z
N MET A 1 -6.45 -12.27 -43.31
CA MET A 1 -4.97 -12.27 -43.14
C MET A 1 -4.43 -10.93 -42.66
N ILE A 2 -4.78 -9.78 -43.26
CA ILE A 2 -4.27 -8.44 -42.90
C ILE A 2 -4.65 -8.06 -41.42
N ILE A 3 -5.91 -8.26 -40.99
CA ILE A 3 -6.36 -7.90 -39.63
C ILE A 3 -5.58 -8.70 -38.58
N PHE A 4 -5.35 -9.98 -38.79
CA PHE A 4 -4.55 -10.81 -37.89
C PHE A 4 -3.10 -10.33 -37.79
N GLN A 5 -2.48 -9.93 -38.94
CA GLN A 5 -1.14 -9.35 -38.93
C GLN A 5 -1.09 -8.03 -38.14
N ILE A 6 -2.06 -7.13 -38.35
CA ILE A 6 -2.17 -5.87 -37.62
C ILE A 6 -2.30 -6.14 -36.11
N LEU A 7 -3.16 -7.08 -35.70
CA LEU A 7 -3.33 -7.43 -34.28
C LEU A 7 -2.05 -8.03 -33.70
N SER A 8 -1.36 -8.89 -34.44
CA SER A 8 -0.10 -9.49 -34.00
C SER A 8 0.98 -8.41 -33.79
N ILE A 9 1.11 -7.49 -34.77
CA ILE A 9 2.05 -6.35 -34.66
C ILE A 9 1.68 -5.48 -33.46
N PHE A 10 0.38 -5.17 -33.26
CA PHE A 10 -0.10 -4.42 -32.09
C PHE A 10 0.28 -5.12 -30.79
N ASN A 11 0.00 -6.42 -30.64
CA ASN A 11 0.28 -7.17 -29.43
C ASN A 11 1.79 -7.24 -29.11
N ILE A 12 2.64 -7.44 -30.15
CA ILE A 12 4.09 -7.43 -29.97
C ILE A 12 4.59 -6.05 -29.58
N ALA A 13 4.19 -5.00 -30.30
CA ALA A 13 4.60 -3.63 -29.98
C ALA A 13 4.14 -3.20 -28.59
N PHE A 14 2.92 -3.56 -28.22
CA PHE A 14 2.37 -3.28 -26.90
C PHE A 14 3.13 -4.04 -25.80
N SER A 15 3.46 -5.30 -26.00
CA SER A 15 4.26 -6.10 -25.06
C SER A 15 5.67 -5.52 -24.87
N ILE A 16 6.32 -5.09 -25.97
CA ILE A 16 7.62 -4.41 -25.91
C ILE A 16 7.50 -3.10 -25.12
N LEU A 17 6.50 -2.28 -25.43
CA LEU A 17 6.27 -1.03 -24.70
C LEU A 17 6.06 -1.29 -23.20
N PHE A 18 5.20 -2.25 -22.85
CA PHE A 18 4.94 -2.62 -21.47
C PHE A 18 6.24 -3.09 -20.77
N MET A 19 7.01 -3.92 -21.42
CA MET A 19 8.29 -4.39 -20.90
C MET A 19 9.27 -3.23 -20.68
N LEU A 20 9.40 -2.31 -21.63
CA LEU A 20 10.26 -1.14 -21.49
C LEU A 20 9.85 -0.25 -20.32
N LEU A 21 8.54 -0.02 -20.13
CA LEU A 21 8.03 0.84 -19.07
C LEU A 21 8.18 0.22 -17.67
N TYR A 22 8.05 -1.11 -17.53
CA TYR A 22 7.98 -1.78 -16.23
C TYR A 22 9.16 -2.71 -15.91
N SER A 23 10.15 -2.87 -16.81
CA SER A 23 11.31 -3.74 -16.57
C SER A 23 12.14 -3.35 -15.33
N TYR A 24 12.15 -2.07 -14.94
CA TYR A 24 12.81 -1.63 -13.73
C TYR A 24 12.26 -2.31 -12.46
N GLN A 25 11.00 -2.75 -12.45
CA GLN A 25 10.44 -3.50 -11.32
C GLN A 25 11.06 -4.90 -11.21
N VAL A 26 11.47 -5.51 -12.32
CA VAL A 26 12.26 -6.76 -12.29
C VAL A 26 13.61 -6.52 -11.61
N PHE A 27 14.26 -5.39 -11.93
CA PHE A 27 15.48 -4.99 -11.24
C PHE A 27 15.24 -4.77 -9.74
N TYR A 28 14.14 -4.15 -9.35
CA TYR A 28 13.76 -4.02 -7.94
C TYR A 28 13.60 -5.38 -7.25
N ILE A 29 12.97 -6.35 -7.89
CA ILE A 29 12.84 -7.72 -7.36
C ILE A 29 14.25 -8.31 -7.13
N VAL A 30 15.16 -8.20 -8.09
CA VAL A 30 16.54 -8.68 -7.94
C VAL A 30 17.24 -8.01 -6.76
N VAL A 31 17.14 -6.67 -6.65
CA VAL A 31 17.72 -5.93 -5.51
C VAL A 31 17.14 -6.43 -4.18
N SER A 32 15.83 -6.66 -4.11
CA SER A 32 15.15 -7.13 -2.89
C SER A 32 15.57 -8.55 -2.48
N LEU A 33 16.00 -9.38 -3.44
CA LEU A 33 16.47 -10.74 -3.17
C LEU A 33 17.95 -10.78 -2.75
N VAL A 34 18.77 -9.88 -3.30
CA VAL A 34 20.23 -9.88 -3.11
C VAL A 34 20.68 -9.00 -1.93
N LYS A 35 19.97 -7.89 -1.70
CA LYS A 35 20.32 -6.91 -0.66
C LYS A 35 19.44 -7.06 0.56
N LYS A 36 20.05 -6.94 1.75
CA LYS A 36 19.31 -6.85 3.02
C LYS A 36 18.61 -5.49 3.12
N PRO A 37 17.49 -5.41 3.84
CA PRO A 37 16.87 -4.13 4.18
C PRO A 37 17.85 -3.18 4.90
N VAL A 38 17.62 -1.89 4.74
CA VAL A 38 18.39 -0.86 5.45
C VAL A 38 18.06 -0.96 6.94
N LYS A 39 19.08 -0.95 7.77
CA LYS A 39 18.97 -0.88 9.22
C LYS A 39 19.37 0.51 9.68
N TYR A 40 18.63 1.05 10.63
CA TYR A 40 18.84 2.37 11.21
C TYR A 40 19.50 2.24 12.58
N LYS A 41 20.25 3.27 13.00
CA LYS A 41 20.96 3.26 14.28
C LYS A 41 19.97 3.47 15.44
N GLU A 42 20.35 2.97 16.61
CA GLU A 42 19.59 3.25 17.83
C GLU A 42 19.43 4.76 18.06
N SER A 43 18.25 5.16 18.48
CA SER A 43 17.87 6.53 18.76
C SER A 43 17.80 6.78 20.26
N ALA A 44 17.83 8.07 20.65
CA ALA A 44 17.66 8.47 22.04
C ALA A 44 16.20 8.43 22.52
N ARG A 45 15.23 8.15 21.64
CA ARG A 45 13.78 8.14 21.90
C ARG A 45 13.29 9.42 22.61
N THR A 46 13.69 10.57 22.07
CA THR A 46 13.38 11.89 22.65
C THR A 46 12.39 12.70 21.82
N HIS A 47 12.04 12.23 20.61
CA HIS A 47 11.09 12.92 19.74
C HIS A 47 9.67 12.72 20.22
N ARG A 48 8.85 13.74 20.01
CA ARG A 48 7.42 13.70 20.37
C ARG A 48 6.56 13.45 19.14
N TYR A 49 5.66 12.49 19.23
CA TYR A 49 4.80 12.03 18.13
C TYR A 49 3.32 12.19 18.42
N ALA A 50 2.55 12.57 17.40
CA ALA A 50 1.10 12.49 17.41
C ALA A 50 0.64 11.42 16.42
N PHE A 51 -0.11 10.42 16.89
CA PHE A 51 -0.83 9.51 16.04
C PHE A 51 -2.13 10.14 15.56
N LEU A 52 -2.37 10.13 14.24
CA LEU A 52 -3.55 10.68 13.59
C LEU A 52 -4.42 9.56 13.06
N ILE A 53 -5.63 9.44 13.58
CA ILE A 53 -6.57 8.38 13.25
C ILE A 53 -7.87 9.01 12.74
N SER A 54 -8.24 8.72 11.49
CA SER A 54 -9.53 9.05 10.93
C SER A 54 -10.43 7.83 11.00
N ALA A 55 -11.49 7.87 11.79
CA ALA A 55 -12.39 6.75 12.01
C ALA A 55 -13.82 7.08 11.56
N ARG A 56 -14.50 6.12 10.94
CA ARG A 56 -15.91 6.23 10.58
C ARG A 56 -16.65 4.92 10.79
N ASN A 57 -17.39 4.84 11.89
CA ASN A 57 -18.09 3.64 12.34
C ASN A 57 -17.14 2.45 12.52
N GLU A 58 -16.16 2.61 13.39
CA GLU A 58 -15.08 1.65 13.68
C GLU A 58 -15.09 1.22 15.16
N GLU A 59 -16.26 1.26 15.83
CA GLU A 59 -16.39 0.92 17.26
C GLU A 59 -15.83 -0.46 17.60
N GLY A 60 -15.88 -1.42 16.65
CA GLY A 60 -15.41 -2.78 16.85
C GLY A 60 -13.89 -2.96 16.83
N VAL A 61 -13.13 -2.00 16.28
CA VAL A 61 -11.68 -2.15 16.05
C VAL A 61 -10.82 -1.02 16.61
N ILE A 62 -11.37 0.20 16.77
CA ILE A 62 -10.61 1.38 17.18
C ILE A 62 -9.93 1.23 18.55
N GLY A 63 -10.57 0.53 19.49
CA GLY A 63 -10.00 0.30 20.83
C GLY A 63 -8.71 -0.50 20.77
N GLN A 64 -8.65 -1.55 19.95
CA GLN A 64 -7.44 -2.36 19.79
C GLN A 64 -6.27 -1.57 19.22
N LEU A 65 -6.53 -0.67 18.26
CA LEU A 65 -5.49 0.20 17.73
C LEU A 65 -4.96 1.13 18.83
N CYS A 66 -5.83 1.81 19.58
CA CYS A 66 -5.42 2.69 20.67
C CYS A 66 -4.59 1.95 21.70
N ASP A 67 -4.99 0.73 22.08
CA ASP A 67 -4.23 -0.12 23.01
C ASP A 67 -2.87 -0.51 22.45
N SER A 68 -2.77 -0.85 21.16
CA SER A 68 -1.50 -1.18 20.51
C SER A 68 -0.54 0.00 20.43
N ILE A 69 -1.07 1.23 20.29
CA ILE A 69 -0.25 2.46 20.33
C ILE A 69 0.24 2.70 21.77
N ARG A 70 -0.63 2.54 22.79
CA ARG A 70 -0.23 2.71 24.19
C ARG A 70 0.78 1.67 24.66
N ALA A 71 0.79 0.50 24.04
CA ALA A 71 1.71 -0.60 24.34
C ALA A 71 3.05 -0.51 23.59
N GLN A 72 3.34 0.60 22.89
CA GLN A 72 4.61 0.79 22.20
C GLN A 72 5.78 0.84 23.20
N ASP A 73 6.92 0.25 22.81
CA ASP A 73 8.20 0.35 23.50
C ASP A 73 8.80 1.77 23.27
N TYR A 74 8.09 2.79 23.77
CA TYR A 74 8.45 4.19 23.65
C TYR A 74 7.90 4.96 24.85
N PRO A 75 8.57 6.07 25.32
CA PRO A 75 8.08 6.86 26.46
C PRO A 75 6.66 7.37 26.22
N SER A 76 5.72 7.00 27.09
CA SER A 76 4.30 7.30 26.92
C SER A 76 3.98 8.80 26.95
N GLU A 77 4.79 9.61 27.63
CA GLU A 77 4.69 11.06 27.69
C GLU A 77 5.10 11.77 26.39
N LEU A 78 5.72 11.05 25.47
CA LEU A 78 6.13 11.53 24.16
C LEU A 78 5.20 11.08 23.02
N MET A 79 4.08 10.45 23.36
CA MET A 79 3.09 9.95 22.39
C MET A 79 1.70 10.44 22.75
N ASP A 80 1.01 11.05 21.80
CA ASP A 80 -0.39 11.38 21.89
C ASP A 80 -1.20 10.71 20.77
N ILE A 81 -2.41 10.26 21.09
CA ILE A 81 -3.33 9.61 20.14
C ILE A 81 -4.47 10.58 19.86
N TYR A 82 -4.63 10.99 18.61
CA TYR A 82 -5.70 11.85 18.15
C TYR A 82 -6.63 11.10 17.21
N VAL A 83 -7.92 11.12 17.52
CA VAL A 83 -8.95 10.48 16.72
C VAL A 83 -9.97 11.52 16.26
N VAL A 84 -10.22 11.57 14.95
CA VAL A 84 -11.41 12.24 14.42
C VAL A 84 -12.47 11.21 14.09
N ALA A 85 -13.59 11.23 14.83
CA ALA A 85 -14.78 10.45 14.53
C ALA A 85 -15.57 11.17 13.42
N ASP A 86 -15.33 10.80 12.15
CA ASP A 86 -15.87 11.49 10.96
C ASP A 86 -17.21 10.91 10.53
N ASN A 87 -18.29 11.68 10.76
CA ASN A 87 -19.66 11.27 10.43
C ASN A 87 -20.06 9.91 11.04
N CYS A 88 -19.60 9.60 12.23
CA CYS A 88 -19.94 8.37 12.95
C CYS A 88 -21.41 8.37 13.40
N THR A 89 -22.02 7.20 13.38
CA THR A 89 -23.37 6.92 13.86
C THR A 89 -23.41 5.84 14.95
N ASP A 90 -22.24 5.30 15.30
CA ASP A 90 -21.97 4.29 16.31
C ASP A 90 -21.19 4.90 17.51
N ASN A 91 -20.65 4.06 18.40
CA ASN A 91 -19.91 4.46 19.59
C ASN A 91 -18.41 4.68 19.34
N THR A 92 -17.94 4.81 18.10
CA THR A 92 -16.50 4.97 17.76
C THR A 92 -15.81 6.03 18.62
N ALA A 93 -16.44 7.22 18.77
CA ALA A 93 -15.86 8.32 19.55
C ALA A 93 -15.70 7.97 21.04
N THR A 94 -16.71 7.31 21.63
CA THR A 94 -16.70 6.88 23.03
C THR A 94 -15.65 5.82 23.28
N VAL A 95 -15.62 4.77 22.44
CA VAL A 95 -14.63 3.69 22.54
C VAL A 95 -13.21 4.22 22.42
N ALA A 96 -12.92 5.09 21.45
CA ALA A 96 -11.60 5.69 21.32
C ALA A 96 -11.17 6.49 22.56
N ALA A 97 -12.09 7.27 23.15
CA ALA A 97 -11.82 8.04 24.36
C ALA A 97 -11.57 7.15 25.58
N GLU A 98 -12.34 6.07 25.76
CA GLU A 98 -12.16 5.08 26.82
C GLU A 98 -10.80 4.37 26.75
N HIS A 99 -10.25 4.21 25.52
CA HIS A 99 -8.91 3.67 25.27
C HIS A 99 -7.80 4.74 25.25
N GLY A 100 -8.10 5.97 25.76
CA GLY A 100 -7.11 7.01 26.04
C GLY A 100 -6.74 7.91 24.86
N ALA A 101 -7.55 7.95 23.80
CA ALA A 101 -7.37 8.89 22.70
C ALA A 101 -7.97 10.27 23.01
N ILE A 102 -7.36 11.32 22.48
CA ILE A 102 -7.93 12.67 22.38
C ILE A 102 -8.86 12.68 21.18
N VAL A 103 -10.17 12.76 21.42
CA VAL A 103 -11.19 12.58 20.39
C VAL A 103 -11.84 13.91 20.01
N THR A 104 -11.97 14.13 18.71
CA THR A 104 -12.86 15.16 18.16
C THR A 104 -13.86 14.54 17.21
N GLN A 105 -15.03 15.17 17.04
CA GLN A 105 -16.07 14.68 16.14
C GLN A 105 -16.29 15.69 15.01
N ARG A 106 -16.43 15.16 13.79
CA ARG A 106 -16.69 15.94 12.59
C ARG A 106 -17.96 15.45 11.91
N PHE A 107 -18.87 16.38 11.61
CA PHE A 107 -20.12 16.10 10.90
C PHE A 107 -20.19 16.99 9.66
N ASP A 108 -19.82 16.42 8.51
CA ASP A 108 -19.83 17.13 7.22
C ASP A 108 -20.23 16.14 6.12
N LYS A 109 -21.38 16.40 5.48
CA LYS A 109 -21.93 15.55 4.43
C LYS A 109 -21.48 15.94 3.02
N GLU A 110 -20.80 17.08 2.87
CA GLU A 110 -20.31 17.56 1.59
C GLU A 110 -18.84 17.16 1.36
N LYS A 111 -18.01 17.37 2.38
CA LYS A 111 -16.58 17.06 2.34
C LYS A 111 -16.33 15.67 2.98
N ILE A 112 -16.64 14.61 2.24
CA ILE A 112 -16.51 13.23 2.70
C ILE A 112 -15.17 12.65 2.23
N GLY A 113 -14.40 12.05 3.14
CA GLY A 113 -13.16 11.34 2.83
C GLY A 113 -12.07 11.54 3.87
N LYS A 114 -11.10 10.61 3.90
CA LYS A 114 -10.01 10.59 4.87
C LYS A 114 -9.18 11.88 4.85
N GLY A 115 -8.89 12.43 3.67
CA GLY A 115 -8.13 13.67 3.55
C GLY A 115 -8.80 14.86 4.25
N TYR A 116 -10.13 15.00 4.13
CA TYR A 116 -10.86 16.06 4.85
C TYR A 116 -10.90 15.82 6.36
N ALA A 117 -10.98 14.57 6.79
CA ALA A 117 -10.95 14.24 8.20
C ALA A 117 -9.55 14.51 8.82
N LEU A 118 -8.47 14.16 8.10
CA LEU A 118 -7.10 14.47 8.52
C LEU A 118 -6.84 15.98 8.58
N ASP A 119 -7.32 16.73 7.60
CA ASP A 119 -7.22 18.19 7.60
C ASP A 119 -7.89 18.81 8.82
N TYR A 120 -9.13 18.41 9.10
CA TYR A 120 -9.86 18.83 10.29
C TYR A 120 -9.11 18.48 11.58
N LEU A 121 -8.55 17.26 11.67
CA LEU A 121 -7.82 16.80 12.86
C LEU A 121 -6.52 17.60 13.07
N LEU A 122 -5.79 17.88 12.02
CA LEU A 122 -4.55 18.68 12.09
C LEU A 122 -4.85 20.13 12.53
N HIS A 123 -5.90 20.75 12.01
CA HIS A 123 -6.30 22.07 12.47
C HIS A 123 -6.82 22.07 13.94
N PHE A 124 -7.46 20.98 14.37
CA PHE A 124 -7.83 20.82 15.79
C PHE A 124 -6.58 20.76 16.67
N ILE A 125 -5.53 20.05 16.27
CA ILE A 125 -4.25 19.98 16.99
C ILE A 125 -3.58 21.34 17.01
N ASP A 126 -3.51 22.04 15.86
CA ASP A 126 -2.91 23.36 15.79
C ASP A 126 -3.59 24.37 16.72
N GLY A 127 -4.91 24.40 16.71
CA GLY A 127 -5.71 25.26 17.60
C GLY A 127 -5.61 24.93 19.08
N SER A 128 -5.21 23.69 19.42
CA SER A 128 -5.12 23.21 20.80
C SER A 128 -3.72 23.38 21.40
N VAL A 129 -2.69 22.89 20.69
CA VAL A 129 -1.30 22.80 21.21
C VAL A 129 -0.25 23.32 20.22
N GLY A 130 -0.66 23.62 18.97
CA GLY A 130 0.22 24.05 17.89
C GLY A 130 0.97 22.91 17.21
N TYR A 131 1.27 23.08 15.91
CA TYR A 131 2.04 22.06 15.15
C TYR A 131 3.44 21.81 15.70
N ASP A 132 4.06 22.78 16.39
CA ASP A 132 5.41 22.66 16.93
C ASP A 132 5.49 21.78 18.18
N ASN A 133 4.36 21.40 18.78
CA ASN A 133 4.31 20.52 19.96
C ASN A 133 4.81 19.10 19.67
N TYR A 134 4.81 18.68 18.41
CA TYR A 134 5.28 17.37 17.95
C TYR A 134 6.40 17.52 16.94
N ASP A 135 7.33 16.55 16.92
CA ASP A 135 8.39 16.49 15.93
C ASP A 135 7.91 15.88 14.61
N ALA A 136 6.98 14.92 14.73
CA ALA A 136 6.33 14.30 13.57
C ALA A 136 4.94 13.77 13.89
N TYR A 137 4.19 13.51 12.84
CA TYR A 137 2.83 12.98 12.85
C TYR A 137 2.80 11.62 12.18
N ILE A 138 2.09 10.65 12.77
CA ILE A 138 1.98 9.28 12.25
C ILE A 138 0.52 9.01 11.89
N VAL A 139 0.24 8.71 10.64
CA VAL A 139 -1.10 8.40 10.16
C VAL A 139 -1.31 6.91 10.14
N VAL A 140 -2.34 6.44 10.86
CA VAL A 140 -2.76 5.04 10.91
C VAL A 140 -4.28 4.93 10.72
N ASP A 141 -4.75 3.86 10.07
CA ASP A 141 -6.17 3.56 9.90
C ASP A 141 -6.73 2.90 11.16
N ALA A 142 -8.02 3.10 11.44
CA ALA A 142 -8.69 2.65 12.65
C ALA A 142 -8.65 1.11 12.85
N ASP A 143 -8.52 0.36 11.76
CA ASP A 143 -8.40 -1.09 11.74
C ASP A 143 -6.96 -1.60 11.89
N ASN A 144 -5.97 -0.72 12.03
CA ASN A 144 -4.58 -1.13 12.14
C ASN A 144 -4.25 -1.72 13.52
N LEU A 145 -3.14 -2.47 13.56
CA LEU A 145 -2.53 -3.00 14.76
C LEU A 145 -1.01 -2.88 14.62
N LEU A 146 -0.36 -2.23 15.59
CA LEU A 146 1.07 -1.97 15.54
C LEU A 146 1.85 -3.03 16.33
N GLU A 147 3.01 -3.49 15.82
CA GLU A 147 3.96 -4.26 16.64
C GLU A 147 4.53 -3.37 17.76
N PRO A 148 4.90 -3.94 18.92
CA PRO A 148 5.33 -3.15 20.09
C PRO A 148 6.53 -2.24 19.84
N ASP A 149 7.39 -2.58 18.90
CA ASP A 149 8.61 -1.83 18.52
C ASP A 149 8.39 -0.90 17.31
N TYR A 150 7.18 -0.84 16.75
CA TYR A 150 6.88 -0.05 15.56
C TYR A 150 7.36 1.39 15.66
N LEU A 151 7.02 2.09 16.76
CA LEU A 151 7.41 3.49 16.94
C LEU A 151 8.91 3.63 17.19
N THR A 152 9.51 2.72 17.94
CA THR A 152 10.96 2.69 18.16
C THR A 152 11.72 2.59 16.83
N GLU A 153 11.28 1.70 15.93
CA GLU A 153 11.92 1.54 14.62
C GLU A 153 11.67 2.75 13.71
N MET A 154 10.48 3.36 13.75
CA MET A 154 10.19 4.61 13.06
C MET A 154 11.07 5.76 13.57
N ASP A 155 11.27 5.85 14.88
CA ASP A 155 12.10 6.87 15.53
C ASP A 155 13.58 6.73 15.15
N LYS A 156 14.11 5.51 15.07
CA LYS A 156 15.46 5.26 14.53
C LYS A 156 15.63 5.82 13.13
N CYS A 157 14.66 5.52 12.25
CA CYS A 157 14.66 6.02 10.88
C CYS A 157 14.54 7.55 10.83
N PHE A 158 13.67 8.13 11.66
CA PHE A 158 13.45 9.58 11.77
C PHE A 158 14.69 10.31 12.28
N SER A 159 15.38 9.75 13.28
CA SER A 159 16.60 10.31 13.88
C SER A 159 17.78 10.41 12.91
N GLU A 160 17.77 9.64 11.81
CA GLU A 160 18.74 9.77 10.71
C GLU A 160 18.38 10.92 9.71
N GLY A 161 17.37 11.74 10.03
CA GLY A 161 16.96 12.90 9.25
C GLY A 161 15.96 12.61 8.13
N ASN A 162 15.35 11.43 8.11
CA ASN A 162 14.29 11.10 7.17
C ASN A 162 12.98 11.78 7.56
N ARG A 163 12.37 12.51 6.64
CA ARG A 163 11.21 13.38 6.93
C ARG A 163 9.86 12.74 6.57
N LEU A 164 9.85 11.77 5.66
CA LEU A 164 8.71 10.96 5.28
C LEU A 164 9.11 9.50 5.34
N ILE A 165 8.42 8.72 6.16
CA ILE A 165 8.77 7.32 6.42
C ILE A 165 7.50 6.48 6.31
N VAL A 166 7.57 5.33 5.64
CA VAL A 166 6.50 4.36 5.57
C VAL A 166 6.97 3.04 6.20
N GLY A 167 6.11 2.45 7.03
CA GLY A 167 6.37 1.17 7.71
C GLY A 167 6.11 -0.04 6.83
N TYR A 168 6.37 -1.23 7.40
CA TYR A 168 6.08 -2.51 6.79
C TYR A 168 4.62 -2.90 7.01
N ARG A 169 3.83 -2.92 5.93
CA ARG A 169 2.41 -3.29 5.95
C ARG A 169 2.24 -4.80 5.81
N ASN A 170 1.69 -5.43 6.82
CA ASN A 170 1.28 -6.83 6.85
C ASN A 170 -0.26 -6.91 6.93
N SER A 171 -0.82 -8.10 7.07
CA SER A 171 -2.27 -8.31 7.11
C SER A 171 -2.67 -9.14 8.33
N LYS A 172 -3.77 -8.75 9.01
CA LYS A 172 -4.36 -9.48 10.12
C LYS A 172 -5.00 -10.80 9.67
N ASN A 173 -5.61 -10.79 8.50
CA ASN A 173 -6.54 -11.82 8.04
C ASN A 173 -6.16 -12.46 6.70
N TYR A 174 -4.85 -12.63 6.44
CA TYR A 174 -4.35 -13.32 5.25
C TYR A 174 -5.04 -14.65 4.98
N GLY A 175 -5.32 -15.39 6.05
CA GLY A 175 -5.84 -16.75 5.99
C GLY A 175 -7.32 -16.89 5.71
N ASP A 176 -8.13 -15.85 5.64
CA ASP A 176 -9.59 -15.94 5.58
C ASP A 176 -10.09 -16.50 4.25
N ASN A 177 -9.69 -15.88 3.14
CA ASN A 177 -10.07 -16.37 1.83
C ASN A 177 -9.10 -15.88 0.74
N TRP A 178 -9.41 -16.19 -0.55
CA TRP A 178 -8.56 -15.85 -1.68
C TRP A 178 -8.49 -14.33 -1.97
N ILE A 179 -9.49 -13.56 -1.52
CA ILE A 179 -9.54 -12.10 -1.70
C ILE A 179 -8.58 -11.45 -0.70
N SER A 180 -8.73 -11.75 0.59
CA SER A 180 -7.84 -11.23 1.63
C SER A 180 -6.39 -11.65 1.40
N ALA A 181 -6.15 -12.91 1.00
CA ALA A 181 -4.82 -13.38 0.59
C ALA A 181 -4.27 -12.62 -0.63
N GLY A 182 -5.12 -12.30 -1.60
CA GLY A 182 -4.74 -11.52 -2.78
C GLY A 182 -4.29 -10.11 -2.43
N TYR A 183 -5.02 -9.41 -1.58
CA TYR A 183 -4.61 -8.10 -1.05
C TYR A 183 -3.32 -8.19 -0.25
N SER A 184 -3.23 -9.17 0.65
CA SER A 184 -2.06 -9.37 1.50
C SER A 184 -0.79 -9.58 0.66
N LEU A 185 -0.83 -10.46 -0.36
CA LEU A 185 0.29 -10.64 -1.29
C LEU A 185 0.62 -9.35 -2.04
N TRP A 186 -0.37 -8.54 -2.42
CA TRP A 186 -0.16 -7.27 -3.09
C TRP A 186 0.60 -6.27 -2.19
N PHE A 187 0.18 -6.11 -0.91
CA PHE A 187 0.83 -5.19 0.02
C PHE A 187 2.20 -5.69 0.52
N LEU A 188 2.35 -7.00 0.76
CA LEU A 188 3.65 -7.61 1.05
C LEU A 188 4.64 -7.40 -0.10
N ARG A 189 4.17 -7.55 -1.36
CA ARG A 189 4.97 -7.21 -2.54
C ARG A 189 5.37 -5.74 -2.55
N ALA A 190 4.43 -4.83 -2.28
CA ALA A 190 4.69 -3.39 -2.24
C ALA A 190 5.76 -3.05 -1.19
N SER A 191 5.67 -3.61 0.00
CA SER A 191 6.66 -3.45 1.07
C SER A 191 8.02 -4.03 0.66
N ARG A 192 8.07 -5.33 0.31
CA ARG A 192 9.32 -6.06 0.11
C ARG A 192 9.98 -5.80 -1.23
N GLN A 193 9.21 -5.80 -2.32
CA GLN A 193 9.75 -5.79 -3.69
C GLN A 193 9.72 -4.43 -4.36
N LEU A 194 9.04 -3.44 -3.78
CA LEU A 194 9.02 -2.07 -4.29
C LEU A 194 9.65 -1.08 -3.30
N ASN A 195 9.07 -0.91 -2.10
CA ASN A 195 9.55 0.12 -1.16
C ASN A 195 10.95 -0.19 -0.59
N ASN A 196 11.23 -1.45 -0.24
CA ASN A 196 12.56 -1.84 0.22
C ASN A 196 13.67 -1.55 -0.83
N PRO A 197 13.60 -2.01 -2.09
CA PRO A 197 14.62 -1.66 -3.09
C PRO A 197 14.65 -0.16 -3.41
N ARG A 198 13.54 0.56 -3.38
CA ARG A 198 13.52 2.02 -3.52
C ARG A 198 14.39 2.69 -2.47
N THR A 199 14.25 2.29 -1.21
CA THR A 199 15.09 2.81 -0.11
C THR A 199 16.55 2.45 -0.30
N ILE A 200 16.88 1.20 -0.63
CA ILE A 200 18.26 0.74 -0.88
C ILE A 200 18.93 1.53 -2.01
N LEU A 201 18.19 1.82 -3.08
CA LEU A 201 18.68 2.53 -4.26
C LEU A 201 18.62 4.06 -4.13
N GLY A 202 18.07 4.56 -3.03
CA GLY A 202 17.96 5.99 -2.80
C GLY A 202 16.84 6.68 -3.57
N THR A 203 15.88 5.95 -4.17
CA THR A 203 14.66 6.50 -4.77
C THR A 203 13.54 6.65 -3.73
N SER A 204 12.44 7.35 -4.07
CA SER A 204 11.33 7.56 -3.16
C SER A 204 10.39 6.38 -3.13
N CYS A 205 9.95 5.99 -1.93
CA CYS A 205 8.89 5.01 -1.72
C CYS A 205 7.50 5.58 -2.00
N GLU A 206 6.51 4.70 -2.03
CA GLU A 206 5.09 5.01 -2.15
C GLU A 206 4.42 4.76 -0.80
N ILE A 207 3.59 5.71 -0.36
CA ILE A 207 2.72 5.57 0.80
C ILE A 207 1.41 4.93 0.32
N ASN A 208 0.98 3.87 0.98
CA ASN A 208 -0.19 3.09 0.61
C ASN A 208 -1.26 3.17 1.72
N GLY A 209 -1.81 4.34 1.96
CA GLY A 209 -2.94 4.59 2.83
C GLY A 209 -2.60 4.86 4.28
N THR A 210 -1.76 4.06 4.89
CA THR A 210 -1.60 4.01 6.34
C THR A 210 -0.19 3.62 6.77
N GLY A 211 0.12 3.73 8.07
CA GLY A 211 1.41 3.33 8.63
C GLY A 211 2.57 4.19 8.15
N PHE A 212 2.38 5.51 8.09
CA PHE A 212 3.43 6.43 7.66
C PHE A 212 3.62 7.61 8.63
N LEU A 213 4.83 8.11 8.67
CA LEU A 213 5.27 9.26 9.45
C LEU A 213 5.58 10.44 8.53
N MET A 214 5.19 11.63 8.95
CA MET A 214 5.51 12.90 8.30
C MET A 214 6.05 13.92 9.31
N HIS A 215 7.18 14.56 8.95
CA HIS A 215 7.81 15.62 9.76
C HIS A 215 6.88 16.83 9.88
N LYS A 216 6.88 17.50 11.04
CA LYS A 216 6.06 18.68 11.32
C LYS A 216 6.16 19.79 10.27
N ASP A 217 7.34 20.04 9.72
CA ASP A 217 7.52 21.09 8.70
C ASP A 217 6.74 20.83 7.41
N ILE A 218 6.45 19.55 7.10
CA ILE A 218 5.62 19.21 5.93
C ILE A 218 4.18 19.63 6.20
N VAL A 219 3.67 19.34 7.41
CA VAL A 219 2.35 19.75 7.85
C VAL A 219 2.24 21.28 7.90
N LYS A 220 3.20 21.95 8.53
CA LYS A 220 3.23 23.42 8.62
C LYS A 220 3.30 24.08 7.25
N ARG A 221 4.10 23.58 6.33
CA ARG A 221 4.23 24.12 4.97
C ARG A 221 2.91 24.07 4.21
N GLN A 222 2.08 23.05 4.50
CA GLN A 222 0.80 22.82 3.83
C GLN A 222 -0.38 23.44 4.60
N ASP A 223 -0.14 23.95 5.81
CA ASP A 223 -1.18 24.40 6.74
C ASP A 223 -2.25 23.33 6.95
N GLY A 224 -1.84 22.13 7.39
CA GLY A 224 -2.68 20.96 7.58
C GLY A 224 -2.54 19.89 6.49
N TRP A 225 -3.64 19.39 5.97
CA TRP A 225 -3.69 18.34 4.95
C TRP A 225 -4.48 18.81 3.71
N ILE A 226 -3.79 19.06 2.61
CA ILE A 226 -4.36 19.63 1.39
C ILE A 226 -4.73 18.61 0.30
N HIS A 227 -4.58 17.33 0.56
CA HIS A 227 -4.79 16.24 -0.39
C HIS A 227 -6.17 15.61 -0.16
N HIS A 228 -7.09 15.75 -1.11
CA HIS A 228 -8.51 15.38 -0.94
C HIS A 228 -9.05 14.48 -2.07
N LEU A 229 -8.18 13.95 -2.94
CA LEU A 229 -8.61 13.02 -3.98
C LEU A 229 -9.02 11.66 -3.36
N LEU A 230 -9.63 10.80 -4.17
CA LEU A 230 -10.12 9.49 -3.69
C LEU A 230 -9.02 8.55 -3.13
N ILE A 231 -7.77 8.84 -3.41
CA ILE A 231 -6.55 8.19 -2.88
C ILE A 231 -5.58 9.31 -2.48
N GLU A 232 -5.89 9.95 -1.38
CA GLU A 232 -5.20 11.13 -0.84
C GLU A 232 -3.75 10.84 -0.47
N ASP A 233 -3.45 9.60 -0.10
CA ASP A 233 -2.14 9.07 0.26
C ASP A 233 -1.17 9.06 -0.94
N ILE A 234 -1.64 8.59 -2.09
CA ILE A 234 -0.87 8.62 -3.34
C ILE A 234 -0.71 10.06 -3.84
N GLU A 235 -1.76 10.88 -3.73
CA GLU A 235 -1.67 12.31 -4.04
C GLU A 235 -0.60 13.00 -3.19
N PHE A 236 -0.61 12.76 -1.87
CA PHE A 236 0.38 13.25 -0.92
C PHE A 236 1.80 12.78 -1.30
N THR A 237 1.96 11.51 -1.63
CA THR A 237 3.25 10.95 -2.06
C THR A 237 3.78 11.67 -3.29
N VAL A 238 2.98 11.76 -4.34
CA VAL A 238 3.37 12.36 -5.63
C VAL A 238 3.68 13.86 -5.49
N ASP A 239 2.87 14.62 -4.74
CA ASP A 239 3.11 16.05 -4.51
C ASP A 239 4.41 16.28 -3.75
N ASN A 240 4.69 15.50 -2.69
CA ASN A 240 5.93 15.63 -1.93
C ASN A 240 7.17 15.21 -2.75
N VAL A 241 7.09 14.14 -3.55
CA VAL A 241 8.19 13.77 -4.47
C VAL A 241 8.48 14.87 -5.49
N LEU A 242 7.44 15.50 -6.05
CA LEU A 242 7.60 16.65 -6.96
C LEU A 242 8.25 17.86 -6.29
N ARG A 243 8.05 18.03 -4.98
CA ARG A 243 8.70 19.07 -4.15
C ARG A 243 10.14 18.71 -3.75
N GLY A 244 10.60 17.50 -4.08
CA GLY A 244 11.95 17.03 -3.76
C GLY A 244 12.05 16.32 -2.41
N GLU A 245 10.94 16.07 -1.72
CA GLU A 245 10.92 15.22 -0.53
C GLU A 245 11.11 13.75 -0.94
N LYS A 246 11.67 12.97 -0.04
CA LYS A 246 11.90 11.55 -0.24
C LYS A 246 11.15 10.75 0.82
N VAL A 247 10.32 9.82 0.38
CA VAL A 247 9.71 8.83 1.26
C VAL A 247 10.68 7.66 1.42
N VAL A 248 10.98 7.28 2.66
CA VAL A 248 11.89 6.19 3.01
C VAL A 248 11.08 5.04 3.64
N TYR A 249 11.46 3.81 3.40
CA TYR A 249 10.81 2.64 3.97
C TYR A 249 11.58 2.12 5.18
N CYS A 250 10.87 1.98 6.30
CA CYS A 250 11.36 1.32 7.50
C CYS A 250 10.88 -0.13 7.54
N HIS A 251 11.79 -1.08 7.28
CA HIS A 251 11.46 -2.50 7.18
C HIS A 251 11.01 -3.10 8.51
N ASP A 252 11.60 -2.66 9.60
CA ASP A 252 11.39 -3.23 10.92
C ASP A 252 10.17 -2.63 11.63
N ALA A 253 9.67 -1.47 11.19
CA ALA A 253 8.43 -0.88 11.69
C ALA A 253 7.20 -1.60 11.09
N MET A 254 6.80 -2.72 11.70
CA MET A 254 5.72 -3.57 11.20
C MET A 254 4.37 -3.21 11.81
N PHE A 255 3.35 -3.17 10.96
CA PHE A 255 1.95 -3.05 11.36
C PHE A 255 1.06 -3.97 10.52
N TYR A 256 -0.12 -4.23 11.03
CA TYR A 256 -1.12 -5.10 10.39
C TYR A 256 -2.39 -4.32 10.12
N ASP A 257 -3.00 -4.56 8.96
CA ASP A 257 -4.31 -4.06 8.61
C ASP A 257 -5.30 -5.18 8.26
N GLU A 258 -6.58 -4.87 8.21
CA GLU A 258 -7.61 -5.80 7.81
C GLU A 258 -7.91 -5.70 6.32
N GLN A 259 -7.94 -6.84 5.64
CA GLN A 259 -8.26 -6.90 4.22
C GLN A 259 -9.72 -7.31 3.99
N PRO A 260 -10.40 -6.74 2.99
CA PRO A 260 -11.75 -7.17 2.62
C PRO A 260 -11.81 -8.67 2.33
N THR A 261 -12.84 -9.33 2.88
CA THR A 261 -13.15 -10.74 2.60
C THR A 261 -14.30 -10.88 1.60
N SER A 262 -15.16 -9.86 1.48
CA SER A 262 -16.26 -9.82 0.54
C SER A 262 -15.81 -9.31 -0.84
N PHE A 263 -16.18 -10.05 -1.92
CA PHE A 263 -15.89 -9.61 -3.28
C PHE A 263 -16.56 -8.27 -3.62
N LYS A 264 -17.74 -8.00 -3.07
CA LYS A 264 -18.48 -6.75 -3.27
C LYS A 264 -17.75 -5.56 -2.65
N GLN A 265 -17.27 -5.68 -1.41
CA GLN A 265 -16.48 -4.65 -0.74
C GLN A 265 -15.14 -4.44 -1.46
N SER A 266 -14.46 -5.53 -1.82
CA SER A 266 -13.23 -5.53 -2.61
C SER A 266 -13.42 -4.84 -3.97
N TRP A 267 -14.57 -5.06 -4.65
CA TRP A 267 -14.90 -4.36 -5.88
C TRP A 267 -14.99 -2.85 -5.67
N TRP A 268 -15.73 -2.39 -4.68
CA TRP A 268 -15.91 -0.97 -4.39
C TRP A 268 -14.60 -0.27 -4.03
N GLN A 269 -13.80 -0.90 -3.16
CA GLN A 269 -12.51 -0.35 -2.75
C GLN A 269 -11.56 -0.20 -3.94
N ARG A 270 -11.39 -1.25 -4.75
CA ARG A 270 -10.50 -1.22 -5.90
C ARG A 270 -11.03 -0.32 -7.03
N GLN A 271 -12.35 -0.20 -7.18
CA GLN A 271 -12.95 0.76 -8.11
C GLN A 271 -12.63 2.19 -7.68
N ARG A 272 -12.67 2.49 -6.37
CA ARG A 272 -12.25 3.78 -5.81
C ARG A 272 -10.77 4.05 -6.11
N TRP A 273 -9.90 3.07 -5.90
CA TRP A 273 -8.48 3.20 -6.23
C TRP A 273 -8.26 3.47 -7.72
N CYS A 274 -8.88 2.69 -8.58
CA CYS A 274 -8.77 2.91 -10.04
C CYS A 274 -9.21 4.34 -10.43
N ARG A 275 -10.31 4.83 -9.87
CA ARG A 275 -10.77 6.20 -10.14
C ARG A 275 -9.81 7.25 -9.60
N GLY A 276 -9.28 7.05 -8.41
CA GLY A 276 -8.28 7.92 -7.80
C GLY A 276 -6.99 8.00 -8.64
N TYR A 277 -6.47 6.88 -9.13
CA TYR A 277 -5.31 6.87 -10.04
C TYR A 277 -5.57 7.69 -11.30
N LEU A 278 -6.77 7.63 -11.89
CA LEU A 278 -7.12 8.47 -13.04
C LEU A 278 -7.13 9.97 -12.70
N GLN A 279 -7.60 10.33 -11.50
CA GLN A 279 -7.59 11.72 -11.03
C GLN A 279 -6.16 12.24 -10.87
N ILE A 280 -5.28 11.46 -10.21
CA ILE A 280 -3.89 11.84 -10.01
C ILE A 280 -3.14 11.88 -11.34
N LEU A 281 -3.35 10.90 -12.21
CA LEU A 281 -2.74 10.87 -13.55
C LEU A 281 -3.08 12.13 -14.33
N GLY A 282 -4.37 12.55 -14.32
CA GLY A 282 -4.82 13.78 -14.96
C GLY A 282 -4.19 15.05 -14.39
N GLY A 283 -3.98 15.11 -13.06
CA GLY A 283 -3.49 16.32 -12.38
C GLY A 283 -1.95 16.42 -12.29
N TYR A 284 -1.23 15.28 -12.26
CA TYR A 284 0.19 15.26 -11.90
C TYR A 284 1.11 14.67 -12.98
N SER A 285 0.62 13.89 -13.97
CA SER A 285 1.48 13.23 -14.95
C SER A 285 2.38 14.19 -15.73
N GLY A 286 1.84 15.32 -16.20
CA GLY A 286 2.62 16.33 -16.92
C GLY A 286 3.76 16.93 -16.07
N LYS A 287 3.51 17.13 -14.77
CA LYS A 287 4.52 17.64 -13.83
C LYS A 287 5.60 16.60 -13.59
N LEU A 288 5.24 15.32 -13.43
CA LEU A 288 6.18 14.21 -13.24
C LEU A 288 7.05 13.98 -14.48
N ILE A 289 6.45 14.00 -15.68
CA ILE A 289 7.18 13.89 -16.95
C ILE A 289 8.19 15.05 -17.07
N LYS A 290 7.74 16.28 -16.87
CA LYS A 290 8.61 17.45 -16.91
C LYS A 290 9.76 17.35 -15.90
N SER A 291 9.45 16.96 -14.66
CA SER A 291 10.42 16.79 -13.59
C SER A 291 11.47 15.72 -13.92
N PHE A 292 11.05 14.57 -14.46
CA PHE A 292 11.93 13.51 -14.92
C PHE A 292 12.84 13.97 -16.06
N LEU A 293 12.28 14.59 -17.12
CA LEU A 293 13.04 15.08 -18.28
C LEU A 293 14.01 16.21 -17.92
N THR A 294 13.74 16.97 -16.85
CA THR A 294 14.66 18.02 -16.36
C THR A 294 15.72 17.49 -15.37
N GLY A 295 15.86 16.17 -15.22
CA GLY A 295 16.93 15.55 -14.44
C GLY A 295 16.72 15.54 -12.93
N LYS A 296 15.48 15.75 -12.44
CA LYS A 296 15.16 15.73 -10.99
C LYS A 296 15.06 14.32 -10.40
N GLY A 297 15.61 13.32 -11.08
CA GLY A 297 15.80 11.98 -10.54
C GLY A 297 14.75 10.94 -10.99
N PHE A 298 15.14 9.67 -10.82
CA PHE A 298 14.35 8.51 -11.23
C PHE A 298 13.03 8.36 -10.44
N SER A 299 12.94 8.88 -9.20
CA SER A 299 11.72 8.84 -8.40
C SER A 299 10.51 9.44 -9.13
N ASN A 300 10.69 10.46 -9.98
CA ASN A 300 9.59 11.05 -10.76
C ASN A 300 9.06 10.08 -11.83
N TYR A 301 9.95 9.30 -12.48
CA TYR A 301 9.55 8.25 -13.41
C TYR A 301 8.85 7.10 -12.68
N ASP A 302 9.40 6.65 -11.55
CA ASP A 302 8.82 5.58 -10.75
C ASP A 302 7.42 5.96 -10.23
N MET A 303 7.23 7.20 -9.73
CA MET A 303 5.91 7.69 -9.34
C MET A 303 4.96 7.81 -10.54
N LEU A 304 5.45 8.25 -11.71
CA LEU A 304 4.63 8.25 -12.93
C LEU A 304 4.14 6.84 -13.27
N MET A 305 5.01 5.83 -13.20
CA MET A 305 4.63 4.44 -13.45
C MET A 305 3.73 3.85 -12.36
N ALA A 306 3.84 4.32 -11.13
CA ALA A 306 2.95 3.94 -10.03
C ALA A 306 1.52 4.48 -10.22
N ILE A 307 1.37 5.74 -10.65
CA ILE A 307 0.06 6.37 -10.89
C ILE A 307 -0.53 6.07 -12.28
N ALA A 308 0.27 5.59 -13.24
CA ALA A 308 -0.18 5.08 -14.53
C ALA A 308 -0.21 3.54 -14.49
N PRO A 309 -1.11 2.95 -13.72
CA PRO A 309 -1.01 1.54 -13.39
C PRO A 309 -1.20 0.67 -14.62
N ALA A 310 -0.38 -0.37 -14.69
CA ALA A 310 -0.34 -1.36 -15.77
C ALA A 310 -1.72 -1.92 -16.16
N PHE A 311 -2.69 -1.94 -15.21
CA PHE A 311 -4.02 -2.45 -15.50
C PHE A 311 -4.82 -1.59 -16.50
N PHE A 312 -4.63 -0.25 -16.56
CA PHE A 312 -5.26 0.55 -17.61
C PHE A 312 -4.73 0.21 -19.00
N LEU A 313 -3.42 0.02 -19.11
CA LEU A 313 -2.80 -0.47 -20.34
C LEU A 313 -3.34 -1.85 -20.70
N THR A 314 -3.46 -2.75 -19.70
CA THR A 314 -4.02 -4.09 -19.89
C THR A 314 -5.48 -4.02 -20.35
N VAL A 315 -6.33 -3.17 -19.73
CA VAL A 315 -7.72 -2.95 -20.16
C VAL A 315 -7.79 -2.51 -21.61
N PHE A 316 -6.93 -1.57 -22.00
CA PHE A 316 -6.86 -1.11 -23.39
C PHE A 316 -6.46 -2.22 -24.35
N ALA A 317 -5.41 -2.99 -24.04
CA ALA A 317 -4.99 -4.13 -24.87
C ALA A 317 -6.08 -5.19 -24.97
N MET A 318 -6.76 -5.51 -23.84
CA MET A 318 -7.88 -6.46 -23.85
C MET A 318 -9.05 -5.96 -24.68
N PHE A 319 -9.37 -4.67 -24.64
CA PHE A 319 -10.42 -4.08 -25.47
C PHE A 319 -10.10 -4.23 -26.97
N VAL A 320 -8.87 -3.92 -27.40
CA VAL A 320 -8.42 -4.09 -28.79
C VAL A 320 -8.52 -5.54 -29.21
N ASN A 321 -8.07 -6.47 -28.38
CA ASN A 321 -8.14 -7.92 -28.65
C ASN A 321 -9.58 -8.45 -28.72
N ALA A 322 -10.45 -7.99 -27.80
CA ALA A 322 -11.88 -8.35 -27.82
C ALA A 322 -12.57 -7.82 -29.09
N LEU A 323 -12.28 -6.56 -29.47
CA LEU A 323 -12.79 -5.97 -30.70
C LEU A 323 -12.34 -6.77 -31.91
N ALA A 324 -11.07 -7.18 -31.97
CA ALA A 324 -10.55 -8.01 -33.05
C ALA A 324 -11.27 -9.36 -33.16
N LEU A 325 -11.55 -10.04 -32.02
CA LEU A 325 -12.33 -11.30 -32.00
C LEU A 325 -13.75 -11.13 -32.56
N VAL A 326 -14.36 -9.97 -32.34
CA VAL A 326 -15.70 -9.67 -32.90
C VAL A 326 -15.63 -9.35 -34.38
N VAL A 327 -14.62 -8.59 -34.86
CA VAL A 327 -14.57 -8.09 -36.20
C VAL A 327 -14.03 -9.15 -37.18
N VAL A 328 -13.05 -9.96 -36.78
CA VAL A 328 -12.35 -10.93 -37.63
C VAL A 328 -13.31 -11.91 -38.36
N PRO A 329 -14.34 -12.50 -37.70
CA PRO A 329 -15.26 -13.42 -38.37
C PRO A 329 -16.03 -12.82 -39.54
N PHE A 330 -16.26 -11.50 -39.53
CA PHE A 330 -16.99 -10.79 -40.59
C PHE A 330 -16.10 -10.41 -41.79
N VAL A 331 -14.77 -10.39 -41.57
CA VAL A 331 -13.82 -10.00 -42.63
C VAL A 331 -13.11 -11.21 -43.22
N ASP A 332 -12.64 -12.13 -42.39
CA ASP A 332 -11.93 -13.34 -42.82
C ASP A 332 -12.04 -14.40 -41.71
N VAL A 333 -12.99 -15.30 -41.85
CA VAL A 333 -13.27 -16.35 -40.87
C VAL A 333 -12.07 -17.27 -40.62
N SER A 334 -11.19 -17.43 -41.62
CA SER A 334 -9.97 -18.26 -41.46
C SER A 334 -9.00 -17.71 -40.40
N CYS A 335 -9.07 -16.40 -40.10
CA CYS A 335 -8.25 -15.73 -39.09
C CYS A 335 -8.84 -15.81 -37.68
N PHE A 336 -10.05 -16.33 -37.49
CA PHE A 336 -10.69 -16.40 -36.19
C PHE A 336 -9.90 -17.26 -35.19
N VAL A 337 -9.58 -18.49 -35.59
CA VAL A 337 -8.83 -19.42 -34.71
C VAL A 337 -7.44 -18.88 -34.34
N PRO A 338 -6.62 -18.40 -35.28
CA PRO A 338 -5.34 -17.75 -34.97
C PRO A 338 -5.49 -16.55 -34.00
N THR A 339 -6.51 -15.70 -34.19
CA THR A 339 -6.79 -14.56 -33.31
C THR A 339 -7.17 -15.02 -31.90
N LEU A 340 -8.04 -16.03 -31.79
CA LEU A 340 -8.41 -16.62 -30.53
C LEU A 340 -7.20 -17.19 -29.77
N ILE A 341 -6.34 -17.93 -30.47
CA ILE A 341 -5.09 -18.47 -29.88
C ILE A 341 -4.20 -17.33 -29.40
N SER A 342 -4.02 -16.25 -30.17
CA SER A 342 -3.21 -15.09 -29.77
C SER A 342 -3.73 -14.45 -28.48
N VAL A 343 -5.05 -14.27 -28.37
CA VAL A 343 -5.69 -13.74 -27.15
C VAL A 343 -5.49 -14.68 -25.96
N LEU A 344 -5.70 -15.98 -26.14
CA LEU A 344 -5.51 -16.98 -25.09
C LEU A 344 -4.04 -17.03 -24.61
N VAL A 345 -3.08 -16.99 -25.52
CA VAL A 345 -1.64 -16.94 -25.18
C VAL A 345 -1.33 -15.69 -24.34
N THR A 346 -1.87 -14.54 -24.72
CA THR A 346 -1.69 -13.29 -23.95
C THR A 346 -2.26 -13.41 -22.53
N LEU A 347 -3.46 -13.95 -22.39
CA LEU A 347 -4.10 -14.16 -21.07
C LEU A 347 -3.31 -15.16 -20.20
N VAL A 348 -2.91 -16.30 -20.78
CA VAL A 348 -2.11 -17.31 -20.07
C VAL A 348 -0.76 -16.72 -19.64
N SER A 349 -0.09 -15.96 -20.51
CA SER A 349 1.19 -15.30 -20.18
C SER A 349 1.04 -14.32 -19.02
N ALA A 350 -0.04 -13.54 -18.98
CA ALA A 350 -0.34 -12.66 -17.86
C ALA A 350 -0.60 -13.44 -16.57
N CYS A 351 -1.36 -14.54 -16.63
CA CYS A 351 -1.60 -15.41 -15.47
C CYS A 351 -0.30 -16.02 -14.94
N VAL A 352 0.57 -16.50 -15.82
CA VAL A 352 1.88 -17.05 -15.46
C VAL A 352 2.75 -15.98 -14.80
N LEU A 353 2.79 -14.77 -15.36
CA LEU A 353 3.53 -13.64 -14.74
C LEU A 353 3.05 -13.35 -13.34
N PHE A 354 1.73 -13.18 -13.12
CA PHE A 354 1.19 -12.91 -11.80
C PHE A 354 1.37 -14.08 -10.83
N PHE A 355 1.30 -15.33 -11.32
CA PHE A 355 1.63 -16.50 -10.50
C PHE A 355 3.07 -16.42 -9.97
N PHE A 356 4.05 -16.13 -10.83
CA PHE A 356 5.44 -15.99 -10.39
C PHE A 356 5.66 -14.80 -9.47
N VAL A 357 5.01 -13.66 -9.72
CA VAL A 357 5.05 -12.50 -8.79
C VAL A 357 4.49 -12.89 -7.42
N GLY A 358 3.33 -13.56 -7.37
CA GLY A 358 2.74 -14.06 -6.12
C GLY A 358 3.63 -15.08 -5.42
N LEU A 359 4.21 -16.01 -6.18
CA LEU A 359 5.10 -17.07 -5.66
C LEU A 359 6.40 -16.48 -5.07
N VAL A 360 7.05 -15.55 -5.76
CA VAL A 360 8.25 -14.87 -5.25
C VAL A 360 7.93 -14.10 -3.98
N THR A 361 6.80 -13.38 -3.96
CA THR A 361 6.34 -12.67 -2.76
C THR A 361 6.08 -13.65 -1.61
N LEU A 362 5.39 -14.75 -1.87
CA LEU A 362 5.10 -15.77 -0.87
C LEU A 362 6.39 -16.37 -0.29
N ILE A 363 7.39 -16.67 -1.14
CA ILE A 363 8.67 -17.24 -0.70
C ILE A 363 9.44 -16.24 0.16
N THR A 364 9.54 -14.98 -0.27
CA THR A 364 10.29 -13.95 0.45
C THR A 364 9.65 -13.56 1.76
N GLU A 365 8.32 -13.59 1.83
CA GLU A 365 7.55 -13.17 3.00
C GLU A 365 6.97 -14.34 3.80
N TRP A 366 7.44 -15.57 3.54
CA TRP A 366 6.90 -16.79 4.15
C TRP A 366 6.83 -16.74 5.68
N LYS A 367 7.87 -16.19 6.31
CA LYS A 367 8.00 -16.07 7.78
C LYS A 367 7.04 -14.99 8.33
N ASN A 368 6.78 -13.94 7.58
CA ASN A 368 5.93 -12.82 7.98
C ASN A 368 4.43 -13.14 7.86
N ILE A 369 4.06 -14.17 7.07
CA ILE A 369 2.69 -14.68 6.98
C ILE A 369 2.52 -15.70 8.12
N ARG A 370 2.12 -15.21 9.30
CA ARG A 370 2.02 -16.01 10.52
C ARG A 370 0.62 -16.63 10.68
N GLY A 371 0.49 -17.72 11.45
CA GLY A 371 -0.80 -18.34 11.77
C GLY A 371 -1.55 -19.02 10.62
N VAL A 372 -0.98 -19.08 9.41
CA VAL A 372 -1.64 -19.58 8.20
C VAL A 372 -1.06 -20.93 7.77
N ARG A 373 -1.96 -21.92 7.55
CA ARG A 373 -1.56 -23.28 7.10
C ARG A 373 -0.82 -23.21 5.76
N THR A 374 0.26 -24.02 5.62
CA THR A 374 1.08 -24.14 4.41
C THR A 374 0.27 -24.31 3.12
N ALA A 375 -0.72 -25.22 3.13
CA ALA A 375 -1.58 -25.43 1.96
C ALA A 375 -2.32 -24.16 1.52
N ARG A 376 -2.78 -23.33 2.46
CA ARG A 376 -3.47 -22.06 2.17
C ARG A 376 -2.50 -21.01 1.64
N LYS A 377 -1.27 -20.96 2.18
CA LYS A 377 -0.20 -20.10 1.63
C LYS A 377 0.09 -20.45 0.16
N LEU A 378 0.29 -21.73 -0.14
CA LEU A 378 0.53 -22.18 -1.53
C LEU A 378 -0.67 -21.91 -2.44
N TRP A 379 -1.89 -22.14 -1.94
CA TRP A 379 -3.11 -21.85 -2.69
C TRP A 379 -3.25 -20.36 -3.03
N SER A 380 -2.80 -19.47 -2.18
CA SER A 380 -2.84 -18.02 -2.44
C SER A 380 -2.00 -17.62 -3.65
N ALA A 381 -0.84 -18.23 -3.88
CA ALA A 381 -0.04 -17.98 -5.08
C ALA A 381 -0.78 -18.43 -6.35
N VAL A 382 -1.53 -19.54 -6.29
CA VAL A 382 -2.34 -20.05 -7.42
C VAL A 382 -3.54 -19.14 -7.69
N THR A 383 -4.17 -18.59 -6.65
CA THR A 383 -5.34 -17.70 -6.80
C THR A 383 -4.97 -16.24 -7.05
N PHE A 384 -3.72 -15.83 -6.83
CA PHE A 384 -3.27 -14.46 -7.05
C PHE A 384 -3.47 -13.95 -8.49
N PRO A 385 -3.21 -14.74 -9.56
CA PRO A 385 -3.57 -14.34 -10.92
C PRO A 385 -5.06 -14.04 -11.09
N LEU A 386 -5.94 -14.85 -10.48
CA LEU A 386 -7.38 -14.61 -10.51
C LEU A 386 -7.75 -13.30 -9.81
N PHE A 387 -7.17 -13.02 -8.63
CA PHE A 387 -7.34 -11.75 -7.93
C PHE A 387 -6.91 -10.57 -8.80
N MET A 388 -5.75 -10.65 -9.45
CA MET A 388 -5.27 -9.62 -10.36
C MET A 388 -6.14 -9.47 -11.60
N ALA A 389 -6.62 -10.55 -12.19
CA ALA A 389 -7.51 -10.51 -13.35
C ALA A 389 -8.83 -9.78 -13.08
N THR A 390 -9.32 -9.81 -11.83
CA THR A 390 -10.52 -9.05 -11.45
C THR A 390 -10.34 -7.52 -11.51
N TYR A 391 -9.09 -7.01 -11.51
CA TYR A 391 -8.84 -5.58 -11.73
C TYR A 391 -9.29 -5.10 -13.12
N VAL A 392 -9.31 -5.97 -14.13
CA VAL A 392 -9.68 -5.58 -15.50
C VAL A 392 -11.13 -5.07 -15.56
N PRO A 393 -12.14 -5.84 -15.17
CA PRO A 393 -13.52 -5.35 -15.18
C PRO A 393 -13.76 -4.22 -14.17
N ILE A 394 -13.03 -4.20 -13.03
CA ILE A 394 -13.11 -3.13 -12.04
C ILE A 394 -12.60 -1.81 -12.65
N ALA A 395 -11.43 -1.82 -13.28
CA ALA A 395 -10.84 -0.66 -13.92
C ALA A 395 -11.72 -0.16 -15.09
N ALA A 396 -12.23 -1.08 -15.92
CA ALA A 396 -13.18 -0.72 -16.97
C ALA A 396 -14.42 -0.03 -16.38
N SER A 397 -14.98 -0.55 -15.29
CA SER A 397 -16.14 0.07 -14.64
C SER A 397 -15.83 1.46 -14.05
N ALA A 398 -14.61 1.68 -13.55
CA ALA A 398 -14.18 2.96 -13.01
C ALA A 398 -14.04 4.08 -14.05
N LEU A 399 -13.85 3.73 -15.34
CA LEU A 399 -13.84 4.71 -16.44
C LEU A 399 -15.21 5.36 -16.66
N PHE A 400 -16.30 4.59 -16.49
CA PHE A 400 -17.64 5.00 -16.90
C PHE A 400 -18.56 5.37 -15.73
N LYS A 401 -18.27 4.90 -14.51
CA LYS A 401 -19.14 5.15 -13.35
C LYS A 401 -18.60 6.27 -12.47
N LYS A 402 -19.52 7.10 -11.94
CA LYS A 402 -19.21 7.98 -10.81
C LYS A 402 -18.93 7.09 -9.59
N VAL A 403 -17.76 7.25 -9.00
CA VAL A 403 -17.35 6.49 -7.82
C VAL A 403 -17.45 7.40 -6.62
N GLU A 404 -18.18 6.94 -5.61
CA GLU A 404 -18.34 7.60 -4.33
C GLU A 404 -17.59 6.79 -3.25
N TRP A 405 -17.16 7.48 -2.21
CA TRP A 405 -16.58 6.83 -1.05
C TRP A 405 -17.66 5.98 -0.35
N LYS A 406 -17.34 4.71 -0.07
CA LYS A 406 -18.18 3.79 0.69
C LYS A 406 -17.37 3.22 1.82
N GLN A 407 -17.97 3.13 2.99
CA GLN A 407 -17.37 2.47 4.15
C GLN A 407 -17.10 0.99 3.83
N ILE A 408 -15.99 0.49 4.33
CA ILE A 408 -15.65 -0.94 4.39
C ILE A 408 -15.88 -1.34 5.84
N GLU A 409 -16.60 -2.45 6.03
CA GLU A 409 -16.86 -2.99 7.36
C GLU A 409 -15.63 -3.79 7.80
N HIS A 410 -15.14 -3.50 9.01
CA HIS A 410 -14.04 -4.21 9.64
C HIS A 410 -14.58 -4.99 10.84
N HIS A 411 -14.19 -6.26 10.94
CA HIS A 411 -14.71 -7.19 11.96
C HIS A 411 -13.61 -8.04 12.61
N ALA A 412 -12.38 -7.99 12.11
CA ALA A 412 -11.32 -8.85 12.59
C ALA A 412 -10.80 -8.35 13.94
N VAL A 413 -11.39 -8.89 14.99
CA VAL A 413 -10.79 -8.93 16.33
C VAL A 413 -9.64 -9.95 16.24
N ALA A 414 -8.44 -9.47 15.88
CA ALA A 414 -7.26 -10.30 16.02
C ALA A 414 -6.87 -10.31 17.50
N ASP A 415 -6.68 -11.49 18.09
CA ASP A 415 -6.05 -11.57 19.41
C ASP A 415 -4.61 -11.04 19.26
N THR A 416 -4.42 -9.82 19.76
CA THR A 416 -3.13 -9.12 19.79
C THR A 416 -2.05 -9.99 20.43
N GLY A 417 -2.42 -10.76 21.47
CA GLY A 417 -1.54 -11.70 22.14
C GLY A 417 -1.05 -12.82 21.23
N GLU A 418 -1.90 -13.40 20.38
CA GLU A 418 -1.51 -14.45 19.44
C GLU A 418 -0.66 -13.93 18.26
N LEU A 419 -0.98 -12.78 17.70
CA LEU A 419 -0.18 -12.18 16.61
C LEU A 419 1.20 -11.74 17.12
N ILE A 420 1.28 -11.18 18.34
CA ILE A 420 2.50 -10.67 18.96
C ILE A 420 3.32 -11.80 19.62
N SER A 421 2.71 -12.78 20.30
CA SER A 421 3.42 -13.90 20.92
C SER A 421 4.07 -14.83 19.90
N ASN A 422 3.42 -15.03 18.76
CA ASN A 422 4.03 -15.71 17.62
C ASN A 422 5.20 -14.90 17.02
N ALA A 423 5.27 -13.57 17.23
CA ALA A 423 6.40 -12.74 16.84
C ALA A 423 7.64 -12.98 17.70
N LYS A 424 7.50 -13.01 19.03
CA LYS A 424 8.62 -13.24 19.96
C LYS A 424 9.23 -14.63 19.81
N GLN A 425 8.42 -15.69 19.67
CA GLN A 425 8.93 -17.06 19.48
C GLN A 425 9.73 -17.25 18.19
N THR A 426 9.46 -16.46 17.15
CA THR A 426 10.22 -16.54 15.88
C THR A 426 11.52 -15.73 15.93
N HIS A 427 11.61 -14.68 16.74
CA HIS A 427 12.85 -13.94 16.96
C HIS A 427 13.84 -14.76 17.81
N ASP A 428 13.36 -15.33 18.91
CA ASP A 428 14.19 -16.14 19.81
C ASP A 428 14.75 -17.41 19.11
N ASN A 429 13.96 -18.05 18.24
CA ASN A 429 14.43 -19.20 17.45
C ASN A 429 15.38 -18.82 16.30
N ALA A 430 15.39 -17.57 15.84
CA ALA A 430 16.28 -17.11 14.77
C ALA A 430 17.67 -16.69 15.30
N GLU A 431 17.77 -16.30 16.57
CA GLU A 431 19.06 -16.02 17.23
C GLU A 431 19.78 -17.30 17.68
N ASP A 432 19.04 -18.39 17.95
CA ASP A 432 19.62 -19.67 18.38
C ASP A 432 20.13 -20.54 17.20
N GLU A 433 19.74 -20.22 15.96
CA GLU A 433 20.24 -20.88 14.72
C GLU A 433 21.41 -20.14 14.05
N SER A 434 22.05 -19.18 14.70
CA SER A 434 23.33 -18.66 14.22
C SER A 434 24.40 -19.77 14.38
N PRO A 435 25.18 -20.13 13.34
CA PRO A 435 26.21 -21.15 13.46
C PRO A 435 27.27 -20.66 14.46
N LYS A 436 27.21 -21.16 15.68
CA LYS A 436 28.35 -21.06 16.61
C LYS A 436 29.51 -21.81 15.98
N ASP A 437 30.59 -21.09 15.74
CA ASP A 437 31.94 -21.51 15.48
C ASP A 437 32.24 -23.04 15.58
N GLN A 438 32.28 -23.69 14.43
CA GLN A 438 32.99 -24.94 14.23
C GLN A 438 34.30 -24.71 13.46
N PHE A 439 35.14 -23.83 13.95
CA PHE A 439 36.58 -23.83 13.57
C PHE A 439 37.44 -23.38 14.76
N ALA A 440 37.52 -24.27 15.74
CA ALA A 440 38.67 -24.29 16.65
C ALA A 440 39.06 -25.75 16.87
N MET A 441 40.26 -26.10 16.43
CA MET A 441 41.06 -27.32 16.58
C MET A 441 41.03 -28.27 15.36
N LYS A 442 41.96 -28.08 14.44
CA LYS A 442 43.13 -28.97 14.31
C LYS A 442 44.16 -28.32 13.37
#